data_14a6360b851f2f0f45c648bae06b615e
#
_entry.id   14a6360b851f2f0f45c648bae06b615e
#
_cell.length_a   1.000
_cell.length_b   1.000
_cell.length_c   1.000
_cell.angle_alpha   90.00
_cell.angle_beta   90.00
_cell.angle_gamma   90.00
#
_symmetry.space_group_name_H-M   'P 1'
#
loop_
_entity.id
_entity.type
_entity.pdbx_description
1 polymer ?
#
loop_
_entity_poly.entity_id
_entity_poly.type
_entity_poly.pdbx_seq_one_letter_code
_entity_poly.pdbx_strand_id
1 'polypeptide(L)'
;MASYYKLPIEIRTGSGASLARELRRNGKIPANYYYSGEANQNLAIDKKAFNHAIHSGQQVFEVDINNETIYIMIKDIQYHSVTEEVMHVDLMRIRRTEKMTFSIPLVLEGDAVGIDEGGIVAQVATTIDVECFPNDVPESITVDISGLEFNSAMSAEEIVLPVDTLLVSAENTTIVTCNPPKAEDGTRLNSSHSEISY
;
A
#
# COMPACT_ATOMS: atom_id res chain seq x y z
N MET A 1 2.42 23.80 9.71
CA MET A 1 1.87 22.78 10.61
C MET A 1 1.19 21.76 9.73
N ALA A 2 1.59 20.49 9.78
CA ALA A 2 0.93 19.45 9.02
C ALA A 2 -0.54 19.35 9.48
N SER A 3 -1.47 19.50 8.55
CA SER A 3 -2.90 19.32 8.82
C SER A 3 -3.23 17.86 8.57
N TYR A 4 -3.54 17.12 9.63
CA TYR A 4 -3.94 15.73 9.52
C TYR A 4 -5.44 15.61 9.24
N TYR A 5 -5.80 14.61 8.45
CA TYR A 5 -7.21 14.30 8.21
C TYR A 5 -7.85 13.77 9.50
N LYS A 6 -8.97 14.39 9.92
CA LYS A 6 -9.70 13.96 11.11
C LYS A 6 -10.66 12.85 10.74
N LEU A 7 -10.39 11.64 11.22
CA LEU A 7 -11.19 10.46 10.96
C LEU A 7 -12.27 10.29 12.05
N PRO A 8 -13.56 10.37 11.72
CA PRO A 8 -14.62 10.13 12.68
C PRO A 8 -14.70 8.64 13.04
N ILE A 9 -14.62 8.33 14.32
CA ILE A 9 -14.68 6.97 14.86
C ILE A 9 -15.68 6.87 16.00
N GLU A 10 -16.22 5.67 16.19
CA GLU A 10 -17.13 5.34 17.29
C GLU A 10 -16.58 4.16 18.10
N ILE A 11 -16.60 4.26 19.43
CA ILE A 11 -16.21 3.14 20.28
C ILE A 11 -17.37 2.14 20.32
N ARG A 12 -17.07 0.85 20.15
CA ARG A 12 -18.04 -0.23 20.27
C ARG A 12 -17.70 -1.16 21.43
N THR A 13 -18.70 -1.57 22.17
CA THR A 13 -18.55 -2.48 23.32
C THR A 13 -18.68 -3.97 22.96
N GLY A 14 -19.14 -4.28 21.75
CA GLY A 14 -19.36 -5.65 21.32
C GLY A 14 -18.29 -6.17 20.35
N SER A 15 -18.14 -7.48 20.32
CA SER A 15 -17.27 -8.20 19.37
C SER A 15 -18.02 -9.37 18.76
N GLY A 16 -17.47 -9.95 17.67
CA GLY A 16 -17.98 -11.15 17.05
C GLY A 16 -18.53 -10.93 15.62
N ALA A 17 -18.69 -12.05 14.91
CA ALA A 17 -19.02 -12.07 13.49
C ALA A 17 -20.41 -11.49 13.17
N SER A 18 -21.39 -11.63 14.05
CA SER A 18 -22.75 -11.11 13.84
C SER A 18 -22.76 -9.59 13.84
N LEU A 19 -22.14 -8.98 14.87
CA LEU A 19 -22.02 -7.53 14.98
C LEU A 19 -21.20 -6.92 13.85
N ALA A 20 -20.11 -7.58 13.46
CA ALA A 20 -19.30 -7.12 12.33
C ALA A 20 -20.09 -7.12 11.00
N ARG A 21 -20.94 -8.11 10.77
CA ARG A 21 -21.84 -8.14 9.59
C ARG A 21 -22.88 -7.03 9.63
N GLU A 22 -23.45 -6.77 10.80
CA GLU A 22 -24.43 -5.70 11.00
C GLU A 22 -23.80 -4.33 10.74
N LEU A 23 -22.62 -4.06 11.30
CA LEU A 23 -21.89 -2.81 11.03
C LEU A 23 -21.66 -2.59 9.53
N ARG A 24 -21.18 -3.61 8.83
CA ARG A 24 -20.94 -3.49 7.39
C ARG A 24 -22.24 -3.25 6.58
N ARG A 25 -23.36 -3.85 6.97
CA ARG A 25 -24.68 -3.57 6.35
C ARG A 25 -25.11 -2.12 6.58
N ASN A 26 -24.73 -1.54 7.72
CA ASN A 26 -25.03 -0.15 8.08
C ASN A 26 -23.99 0.85 7.53
N GLY A 27 -23.09 0.42 6.62
CA GLY A 27 -22.08 1.30 6.02
C GLY A 27 -20.93 1.65 6.98
N LYS A 28 -20.70 0.86 8.03
CA LYS A 28 -19.58 1.04 8.96
C LYS A 28 -18.58 -0.08 8.82
N ILE A 29 -17.31 0.24 8.99
CA ILE A 29 -16.19 -0.71 8.96
C ILE A 29 -15.81 -1.02 10.41
N PRO A 30 -15.78 -2.30 10.82
CA PRO A 30 -15.22 -2.69 12.10
C PRO A 30 -13.71 -2.44 12.10
N ALA A 31 -13.20 -1.84 13.15
CA ALA A 31 -11.79 -1.59 13.34
C ALA A 31 -11.33 -1.98 14.74
N ASN A 32 -10.06 -2.28 14.88
CA ASN A 32 -9.38 -2.44 16.15
C ASN A 32 -8.35 -1.34 16.30
N TYR A 33 -8.27 -0.81 17.51
CA TYR A 33 -7.27 0.16 17.92
C TYR A 33 -6.40 -0.47 18.99
N TYR A 34 -5.10 -0.34 18.83
CA TYR A 34 -4.14 -0.81 19.82
C TYR A 34 -2.99 0.17 19.99
N TYR A 35 -2.44 0.12 21.19
CA TYR A 35 -1.25 0.85 21.59
C TYR A 35 -0.40 -0.03 22.51
N SER A 36 0.90 0.11 22.43
CA SER A 36 1.82 -0.67 23.25
C SER A 36 1.55 -0.48 24.75
N GLY A 37 1.18 -1.57 25.44
CA GLY A 37 0.88 -1.58 26.87
C GLY A 37 -0.55 -1.24 27.27
N GLU A 38 -1.45 -0.93 26.33
CA GLU A 38 -2.87 -0.69 26.58
C GLU A 38 -3.75 -1.83 26.07
N ALA A 39 -4.96 -1.93 26.62
CA ALA A 39 -5.94 -2.90 26.14
C ALA A 39 -6.49 -2.49 24.77
N ASN A 40 -6.63 -3.46 23.88
CA ASN A 40 -7.21 -3.22 22.56
C ASN A 40 -8.64 -2.70 22.67
N GLN A 41 -8.96 -1.69 21.89
CA GLN A 41 -10.30 -1.13 21.80
C GLN A 41 -10.93 -1.46 20.44
N ASN A 42 -12.20 -1.87 20.50
CA ASN A 42 -12.98 -2.11 19.30
C ASN A 42 -13.64 -0.82 18.84
N LEU A 43 -13.46 -0.47 17.58
CA LEU A 43 -13.98 0.74 16.97
C LEU A 43 -14.88 0.42 15.77
N ALA A 44 -15.67 1.39 15.37
CA ALA A 44 -16.40 1.40 14.11
C ALA A 44 -16.11 2.71 13.38
N ILE A 45 -15.84 2.63 12.09
CA ILE A 45 -15.50 3.77 11.23
C ILE A 45 -16.57 3.89 10.15
N ASP A 46 -16.98 5.09 9.81
CA ASP A 46 -17.87 5.30 8.65
C ASP A 46 -17.13 4.98 7.36
N LYS A 47 -17.75 4.15 6.49
CA LYS A 47 -17.13 3.67 5.23
C LYS A 47 -16.80 4.82 4.27
N LYS A 48 -17.64 5.87 4.22
CA LYS A 48 -17.39 7.01 3.33
C LYS A 48 -16.24 7.86 3.85
N ALA A 49 -16.23 8.16 5.16
CA ALA A 49 -15.16 8.92 5.78
C ALA A 49 -13.80 8.18 5.66
N PHE A 50 -13.79 6.86 5.83
CA PHE A 50 -12.60 6.05 5.64
C PHE A 50 -12.07 6.08 4.21
N ASN A 51 -12.96 5.94 3.21
CA ASN A 51 -12.57 6.04 1.82
C ASN A 51 -11.97 7.42 1.49
N HIS A 52 -12.55 8.51 2.00
CA HIS A 52 -11.98 9.84 1.84
C HIS A 52 -10.59 9.95 2.50
N ALA A 53 -10.42 9.37 3.68
CA ALA A 53 -9.15 9.35 4.38
C ALA A 53 -8.05 8.63 3.57
N ILE A 54 -8.34 7.45 3.01
CA ILE A 54 -7.37 6.73 2.16
C ILE A 54 -7.02 7.55 0.91
N HIS A 55 -8.02 8.15 0.24
CA HIS A 55 -7.76 8.94 -0.97
C HIS A 55 -7.06 10.28 -0.71
N SER A 56 -6.93 10.71 0.55
CA SER A 56 -6.15 11.90 0.89
C SER A 56 -4.64 11.70 0.76
N GLY A 57 -4.16 10.45 0.57
CA GLY A 57 -2.74 10.11 0.52
C GLY A 57 -2.02 10.17 1.86
N GLN A 58 -2.69 10.61 2.92
CA GLN A 58 -2.09 10.72 4.25
C GLN A 58 -1.98 9.35 4.91
N GLN A 59 -0.87 9.13 5.61
CA GLN A 59 -0.61 7.90 6.37
C GLN A 59 -0.96 8.03 7.85
N VAL A 60 -0.99 9.27 8.35
CA VAL A 60 -1.28 9.61 9.74
C VAL A 60 -2.61 10.36 9.82
N PHE A 61 -3.45 9.93 10.74
CA PHE A 61 -4.80 10.48 10.95
C PHE A 61 -4.97 10.97 12.38
N GLU A 62 -5.81 11.98 12.52
CA GLU A 62 -6.24 12.48 13.84
C GLU A 62 -7.59 11.88 14.19
N VAL A 63 -7.72 11.36 15.40
CA VAL A 63 -8.98 10.80 15.91
C VAL A 63 -9.24 11.29 17.32
N ASP A 64 -10.51 11.46 17.67
CA ASP A 64 -10.92 11.79 19.03
C ASP A 64 -11.46 10.53 19.73
N ILE A 65 -10.75 10.07 20.76
CA ILE A 65 -11.17 8.95 21.63
C ILE A 65 -11.27 9.48 23.05
N ASN A 66 -12.41 9.30 23.69
CA ASN A 66 -12.65 9.72 25.09
C ASN A 66 -12.31 11.21 25.38
N ASN A 67 -12.59 12.11 24.44
CA ASN A 67 -12.25 13.54 24.49
C ASN A 67 -10.73 13.85 24.43
N GLU A 68 -9.92 12.89 24.08
CA GLU A 68 -8.51 13.09 23.77
C GLU A 68 -8.28 12.98 22.27
N THR A 69 -7.56 13.94 21.72
CA THR A 69 -7.10 13.90 20.33
C THR A 69 -5.83 13.08 20.28
N ILE A 70 -5.89 11.97 19.54
CA ILE A 70 -4.77 11.06 19.37
C ILE A 70 -4.42 10.91 17.89
N TYR A 71 -3.16 10.54 17.63
CA TYR A 71 -2.68 10.27 16.28
C TYR A 71 -2.59 8.78 16.08
N ILE A 72 -3.10 8.34 14.94
CA ILE A 72 -3.13 6.94 14.54
C ILE A 72 -2.57 6.77 13.13
N MET A 73 -2.07 5.58 12.86
CA MET A 73 -1.79 5.11 11.51
C MET A 73 -2.62 3.86 11.21
N ILE A 74 -2.90 3.65 9.95
CA ILE A 74 -3.48 2.39 9.47
C ILE A 74 -2.35 1.38 9.37
N LYS A 75 -2.44 0.29 10.15
CA LYS A 75 -1.42 -0.77 10.14
C LYS A 75 -1.74 -1.84 9.13
N ASP A 76 -3.01 -2.21 9.01
CA ASP A 76 -3.48 -3.22 8.07
C ASP A 76 -4.92 -2.95 7.63
N ILE A 77 -5.24 -3.32 6.40
CA ILE A 77 -6.58 -3.25 5.83
C ILE A 77 -6.92 -4.60 5.23
N GLN A 78 -7.96 -5.23 5.74
CA GLN A 78 -8.46 -6.48 5.19
C GLN A 78 -9.56 -6.22 4.17
N TYR A 79 -9.39 -6.76 2.98
CA TYR A 79 -10.34 -6.65 1.88
C TYR A 79 -11.11 -7.96 1.66
N HIS A 80 -12.31 -7.84 1.16
CA HIS A 80 -13.07 -8.99 0.70
C HIS A 80 -12.50 -9.45 -0.65
N SER A 81 -12.16 -10.73 -0.77
CA SER A 81 -11.42 -11.29 -1.90
C SER A 81 -12.10 -11.17 -3.28
N VAL A 82 -13.43 -10.94 -3.31
CA VAL A 82 -14.20 -10.86 -4.56
C VAL A 82 -14.74 -9.45 -4.81
N THR A 83 -15.22 -8.77 -3.76
CA THR A 83 -15.85 -7.44 -3.90
C THR A 83 -14.90 -6.29 -3.62
N GLU A 84 -13.67 -6.58 -3.16
CA GLU A 84 -12.65 -5.60 -2.76
C GLU A 84 -13.11 -4.60 -1.69
N GLU A 85 -14.26 -4.89 -1.05
CA GLU A 85 -14.75 -4.06 0.04
C GLU A 85 -13.89 -4.23 1.28
N VAL A 86 -13.65 -3.11 1.98
CA VAL A 86 -12.94 -3.12 3.25
C VAL A 86 -13.73 -3.87 4.31
N MET A 87 -13.15 -4.94 4.84
CA MET A 87 -13.75 -5.82 5.82
C MET A 87 -13.36 -5.48 7.25
N HIS A 88 -12.12 -5.07 7.45
CA HIS A 88 -11.55 -4.74 8.76
C HIS A 88 -10.39 -3.77 8.60
N VAL A 89 -10.17 -2.94 9.62
CA VAL A 89 -9.04 -2.00 9.67
C VAL A 89 -8.35 -2.11 11.02
N ASP A 90 -7.05 -2.23 10.99
CA ASP A 90 -6.20 -2.21 12.16
C ASP A 90 -5.55 -0.83 12.30
N LEU A 91 -5.84 -0.17 13.41
CA LEU A 91 -5.36 1.15 13.75
C LEU A 91 -4.35 1.07 14.88
N MET A 92 -3.20 1.66 14.70
CA MET A 92 -2.16 1.74 15.72
C MET A 92 -1.96 3.19 16.16
N ARG A 93 -1.94 3.42 17.48
CA ARG A 93 -1.57 4.74 18.03
C ARG A 93 -0.10 5.00 17.78
N ILE A 94 0.20 6.21 17.40
CA ILE A 94 1.56 6.68 17.17
C ILE A 94 1.89 7.85 18.09
N ARG A 95 3.19 8.00 18.38
CA ARG A 95 3.74 9.18 19.05
C ARG A 95 4.53 9.98 18.03
N ARG A 96 4.28 11.29 17.98
CA ARG A 96 4.96 12.20 17.04
C ARG A 96 6.47 12.28 17.24
N THR A 97 6.95 11.84 18.39
CA THR A 97 8.36 11.91 18.82
C THR A 97 9.14 10.60 18.54
N GLU A 98 8.47 9.54 18.12
CA GLU A 98 9.08 8.24 17.87
C GLU A 98 9.15 8.00 16.36
N LYS A 99 10.30 7.53 15.89
CA LYS A 99 10.46 7.06 14.51
C LYS A 99 9.69 5.76 14.33
N MET A 100 9.06 5.61 13.20
CA MET A 100 8.26 4.43 12.87
C MET A 100 8.44 4.08 11.40
N THR A 101 8.18 2.81 11.07
CA THR A 101 8.23 2.32 9.71
C THR A 101 6.88 2.57 9.02
N PHE A 102 6.94 3.26 7.88
CA PHE A 102 5.80 3.53 7.02
C PHE A 102 6.03 2.89 5.65
N SER A 103 4.97 2.29 5.08
CA SER A 103 4.99 1.79 3.71
C SER A 103 4.50 2.88 2.78
N ILE A 104 5.42 3.45 1.99
CA ILE A 104 5.15 4.61 1.12
C ILE A 104 5.01 4.14 -0.32
N PRO A 105 3.97 4.60 -1.05
CA PRO A 105 3.79 4.25 -2.44
C PRO A 105 4.85 4.91 -3.32
N LEU A 106 5.28 4.17 -4.35
CA LEU A 106 6.22 4.62 -5.37
C LEU A 106 5.46 5.07 -6.62
N VAL A 107 5.80 6.25 -7.09
CA VAL A 107 5.29 6.81 -8.34
C VAL A 107 6.44 6.86 -9.34
N LEU A 108 6.29 6.18 -10.47
CA LEU A 108 7.28 6.19 -11.54
C LEU A 108 7.10 7.46 -12.35
N GLU A 109 8.20 8.14 -12.67
CA GLU A 109 8.23 9.34 -13.50
C GLU A 109 9.29 9.19 -14.60
N GLY A 110 8.99 9.73 -15.80
CA GLY A 110 9.84 9.64 -16.97
C GLY A 110 9.56 8.43 -17.86
N ASP A 111 10.17 8.45 -19.04
CA ASP A 111 10.09 7.37 -20.04
C ASP A 111 11.42 6.63 -20.07
N ALA A 112 11.41 5.32 -19.82
CA ALA A 112 12.63 4.51 -19.82
C ALA A 112 13.21 4.37 -21.22
N VAL A 113 14.52 4.60 -21.38
CA VAL A 113 15.24 4.41 -22.67
C VAL A 113 15.04 3.01 -23.23
N GLY A 114 14.96 2.00 -22.37
CA GLY A 114 14.72 0.62 -22.78
C GLY A 114 13.39 0.37 -23.49
N ILE A 115 12.40 1.28 -23.41
CA ILE A 115 11.13 1.19 -24.14
C ILE A 115 11.37 1.43 -25.64
N ASP A 116 12.26 2.36 -25.99
CA ASP A 116 12.60 2.66 -27.39
C ASP A 116 13.28 1.47 -28.07
N GLU A 117 13.93 0.60 -27.30
CA GLU A 117 14.54 -0.64 -27.75
C GLU A 117 13.56 -1.83 -27.78
N GLY A 118 12.29 -1.58 -27.46
CA GLY A 118 11.22 -2.59 -27.44
C GLY A 118 11.06 -3.31 -26.10
N GLY A 119 11.62 -2.79 -25.02
CA GLY A 119 11.45 -3.31 -23.67
C GLY A 119 10.06 -3.03 -23.09
N ILE A 120 9.65 -3.85 -22.13
CA ILE A 120 8.44 -3.65 -21.33
C ILE A 120 8.87 -3.32 -19.91
N VAL A 121 8.46 -2.14 -19.43
CA VAL A 121 8.68 -1.73 -18.06
C VAL A 121 7.62 -2.36 -17.17
N ALA A 122 8.07 -3.06 -16.13
CA ALA A 122 7.21 -3.66 -15.13
C ALA A 122 7.60 -3.17 -13.74
N GLN A 123 6.66 -2.56 -13.03
CA GLN A 123 6.82 -2.21 -11.62
C GLN A 123 6.64 -3.47 -10.78
N VAL A 124 7.69 -3.88 -10.08
CA VAL A 124 7.73 -5.08 -9.23
C VAL A 124 7.29 -4.75 -7.81
N ALA A 125 7.81 -3.66 -7.25
CA ALA A 125 7.41 -3.15 -5.95
C ALA A 125 6.63 -1.84 -6.11
N THR A 126 5.44 -1.79 -5.54
CA THR A 126 4.57 -0.60 -5.55
C THR A 126 4.75 0.27 -4.32
N THR A 127 5.34 -0.27 -3.25
CA THR A 127 5.60 0.41 -1.99
C THR A 127 6.99 0.04 -1.49
N ILE A 128 7.58 0.93 -0.70
CA ILE A 128 8.80 0.68 0.08
C ILE A 128 8.57 1.05 1.54
N ASP A 129 9.27 0.33 2.43
CA ASP A 129 9.22 0.61 3.86
C ASP A 129 10.37 1.54 4.24
N VAL A 130 10.00 2.68 4.82
CA VAL A 130 10.95 3.69 5.31
C VAL A 130 10.68 4.02 6.76
N GLU A 131 11.73 4.28 7.52
CA GLU A 131 11.64 4.74 8.90
C GLU A 131 11.79 6.26 8.93
N CYS A 132 10.75 6.94 9.42
CA CYS A 132 10.73 8.39 9.58
C CYS A 132 9.85 8.83 10.75
N PHE A 133 9.88 10.13 11.06
CA PHE A 133 8.93 10.69 12.02
C PHE A 133 7.54 10.86 11.36
N PRO A 134 6.46 10.67 12.13
CA PRO A 134 5.10 10.83 11.62
C PRO A 134 4.77 12.20 11.00
N ASN A 135 5.54 13.24 11.37
CA ASN A 135 5.37 14.58 10.80
C ASN A 135 5.99 14.74 9.41
N ASP A 136 6.96 13.89 9.07
CA ASP A 136 7.80 14.02 7.87
C ASP A 136 7.55 12.90 6.85
N VAL A 137 6.42 12.18 7.02
CA VAL A 137 6.01 11.11 6.10
C VAL A 137 5.59 11.72 4.78
N PRO A 138 6.26 11.40 3.66
CA PRO A 138 5.84 11.83 2.33
C PRO A 138 4.60 11.04 1.87
N GLU A 139 3.74 11.66 1.08
CA GLU A 139 2.56 11.00 0.49
C GLU A 139 2.96 9.95 -0.55
N SER A 140 4.03 10.22 -1.30
CA SER A 140 4.60 9.30 -2.31
C SER A 140 6.09 9.59 -2.51
N ILE A 141 6.82 8.63 -3.02
CA ILE A 141 8.21 8.81 -3.45
C ILE A 141 8.26 8.65 -4.96
N THR A 142 8.75 9.68 -5.63
CA THR A 142 8.92 9.68 -7.09
C THR A 142 10.23 8.98 -7.45
N VAL A 143 10.14 8.05 -8.38
CA VAL A 143 11.27 7.29 -8.91
C VAL A 143 11.43 7.64 -10.38
N ASP A 144 12.55 8.28 -10.74
CA ASP A 144 12.87 8.60 -12.12
C ASP A 144 13.40 7.35 -12.83
N ILE A 145 12.65 6.90 -13.84
CA ILE A 145 13.01 5.72 -14.66
C ILE A 145 13.63 6.09 -16.01
N SER A 146 13.89 7.37 -16.27
CA SER A 146 14.41 7.83 -17.57
C SER A 146 15.75 7.20 -17.94
N GLY A 147 16.56 6.81 -16.96
CA GLY A 147 17.84 6.11 -17.18
C GLY A 147 17.75 4.59 -17.27
N LEU A 148 16.54 4.00 -17.22
CA LEU A 148 16.39 2.55 -17.22
C LEU A 148 16.62 1.96 -18.60
N GLU A 149 17.69 1.18 -18.75
CA GLU A 149 18.11 0.54 -20.00
C GLU A 149 17.33 -0.76 -20.26
N PHE A 150 17.43 -1.25 -21.50
CA PHE A 150 16.88 -2.54 -21.89
C PHE A 150 17.53 -3.69 -21.10
N ASN A 151 16.71 -4.62 -20.61
CA ASN A 151 17.11 -5.77 -19.79
C ASN A 151 17.84 -5.37 -18.50
N SER A 152 17.47 -4.24 -17.91
CA SER A 152 17.97 -3.75 -16.63
C SER A 152 16.89 -3.74 -15.55
N ALA A 153 17.32 -3.57 -14.30
CA ALA A 153 16.44 -3.46 -13.14
C ALA A 153 16.99 -2.35 -12.24
N MET A 154 16.09 -1.59 -11.64
CA MET A 154 16.39 -0.56 -10.64
C MET A 154 16.08 -1.10 -9.25
N SER A 155 17.02 -0.93 -8.31
CA SER A 155 16.91 -1.35 -6.93
C SER A 155 16.49 -0.22 -5.99
N ALA A 156 16.07 -0.56 -4.76
CA ALA A 156 15.67 0.40 -3.74
C ALA A 156 16.81 1.35 -3.31
N GLU A 157 18.06 0.91 -3.48
CA GLU A 157 19.25 1.71 -3.16
C GLU A 157 19.42 2.95 -4.05
N GLU A 158 18.92 2.88 -5.30
CA GLU A 158 19.06 3.93 -6.29
C GLU A 158 18.06 5.08 -6.11
N ILE A 159 17.10 4.93 -5.18
CA ILE A 159 16.06 5.92 -4.94
C ILE A 159 16.59 7.07 -4.10
N VAL A 160 16.27 8.29 -4.52
CA VAL A 160 16.53 9.50 -3.72
C VAL A 160 15.44 9.62 -2.65
N LEU A 161 15.83 9.31 -1.41
CA LEU A 161 14.93 9.45 -0.28
C LEU A 161 14.86 10.90 0.22
N PRO A 162 13.71 11.35 0.75
CA PRO A 162 13.60 12.63 1.45
C PRO A 162 14.53 12.73 2.66
N VAL A 163 14.78 13.96 3.11
CA VAL A 163 15.59 14.23 4.31
C VAL A 163 14.95 13.58 5.54
N ASP A 164 15.79 13.03 6.42
CA ASP A 164 15.40 12.35 7.67
C ASP A 164 14.61 11.04 7.52
N THR A 165 14.66 10.41 6.34
CA THR A 165 14.10 9.06 6.11
C THR A 165 15.22 8.03 5.97
N LEU A 166 14.99 6.84 6.56
CA LEU A 166 15.90 5.70 6.44
C LEU A 166 15.19 4.55 5.72
N LEU A 167 15.85 3.94 4.75
CA LEU A 167 15.32 2.75 4.08
C LEU A 167 15.36 1.56 5.03
N VAL A 168 14.21 0.90 5.23
CA VAL A 168 14.07 -0.32 6.03
C VAL A 168 13.95 -1.54 5.12
N SER A 169 13.36 -1.39 3.94
CA SER A 169 13.32 -2.44 2.92
C SER A 169 14.74 -2.87 2.55
N ALA A 170 14.89 -4.15 2.18
CA ALA A 170 16.20 -4.63 1.75
C ALA A 170 16.72 -3.80 0.56
N GLU A 171 17.93 -3.31 0.64
CA GLU A 171 18.60 -2.47 -0.38
C GLU A 171 18.54 -3.10 -1.79
N ASN A 172 18.60 -4.42 -1.86
CA ASN A 172 18.52 -5.20 -3.09
C ASN A 172 17.08 -5.45 -3.59
N THR A 173 16.06 -4.81 -2.98
CA THR A 173 14.68 -4.98 -3.45
C THR A 173 14.53 -4.35 -4.84
N THR A 174 14.23 -5.17 -5.84
CA THR A 174 13.95 -4.68 -7.20
C THR A 174 12.62 -3.93 -7.21
N ILE A 175 12.64 -2.70 -7.72
CA ILE A 175 11.46 -1.83 -7.80
C ILE A 175 10.87 -1.87 -9.19
N VAL A 176 11.70 -1.69 -10.21
CA VAL A 176 11.28 -1.65 -11.62
C VAL A 176 12.22 -2.49 -12.43
N THR A 177 11.68 -3.18 -13.42
CA THR A 177 12.45 -3.93 -14.40
C THR A 177 12.04 -3.52 -15.81
N CYS A 178 12.99 -3.47 -16.73
CA CYS A 178 12.74 -3.33 -18.15
C CYS A 178 13.18 -4.63 -18.84
N ASN A 179 12.21 -5.46 -19.20
CA ASN A 179 12.47 -6.78 -19.79
C ASN A 179 12.07 -6.83 -21.27
N PRO A 180 12.69 -7.72 -22.08
CA PRO A 180 12.20 -7.98 -23.43
C PRO A 180 10.75 -8.49 -23.38
N PRO A 181 9.93 -8.18 -24.40
CA PRO A 181 8.59 -8.74 -24.50
C PRO A 181 8.68 -10.26 -24.51
N LYS A 182 7.89 -10.91 -23.69
CA LYS A 182 7.81 -12.36 -23.64
C LYS A 182 7.34 -12.84 -25.02
N ALA A 183 8.18 -13.52 -25.79
CA ALA A 183 7.76 -14.16 -27.02
C ALA A 183 6.64 -15.13 -26.66
N GLU A 184 5.44 -14.92 -27.21
CA GLU A 184 4.39 -15.94 -27.13
C GLU A 184 4.95 -17.19 -27.81
N ASP A 185 5.06 -18.25 -27.03
CA ASP A 185 5.50 -19.56 -27.50
C ASP A 185 4.46 -20.02 -28.54
N GLY A 186 4.80 -19.77 -29.82
CA GLY A 186 3.94 -20.10 -30.93
C GLY A 186 3.61 -21.58 -30.85
N THR A 187 2.35 -21.87 -30.59
CA THR A 187 1.76 -23.19 -30.62
C THR A 187 2.17 -23.84 -31.94
N ARG A 188 3.19 -24.72 -31.93
CA ARG A 188 3.49 -25.58 -33.05
C ARG A 188 2.28 -26.46 -33.28
N LEU A 189 1.46 -26.08 -34.25
CA LEU A 189 0.50 -26.98 -34.87
C LEU A 189 1.29 -28.14 -35.50
N ASN A 190 1.37 -29.24 -34.76
CA ASN A 190 1.92 -30.50 -35.26
C ASN A 190 0.89 -31.11 -36.21
N SER A 191 0.96 -30.75 -37.50
CA SER A 191 0.23 -31.42 -38.55
C SER A 191 0.93 -32.75 -38.85
N SER A 192 0.58 -33.79 -38.10
CA SER A 192 0.85 -35.16 -38.46
C SER A 192 -0.08 -35.56 -39.62
N HIS A 193 0.41 -35.41 -40.84
CA HIS A 193 -0.14 -36.09 -41.99
C HIS A 193 0.17 -37.60 -41.84
N SER A 194 -0.84 -38.37 -41.45
CA SER A 194 -0.82 -39.81 -41.62
C SER A 194 -1.31 -40.09 -43.05
N GLU A 195 -0.39 -40.37 -43.98
CA GLU A 195 -0.71 -41.06 -45.20
C GLU A 195 -1.10 -42.50 -44.91
N ILE A 196 -2.32 -42.83 -45.22
CA ILE A 196 -2.81 -44.21 -45.30
C ILE A 196 -2.55 -44.62 -46.73
N SER A 197 -1.63 -45.54 -46.92
CA SER A 197 -1.49 -46.30 -48.18
C SER A 197 -2.07 -47.70 -48.02
N TYR A 198 -2.76 -48.12 -49.06
CA TYR A 198 -3.42 -49.40 -49.25
C TYR A 198 -2.53 -50.62 -49.01
#